data_67fe1dd664ce9a9499227aa6e3ad8415
#
_entry.id   67fe1dd664ce9a9499227aa6e3ad8415
#
_cell.length_a   1.000
_cell.length_b   1.000
_cell.length_c   1.000
_cell.angle_alpha   90.00
_cell.angle_beta   90.00
_cell.angle_gamma   90.00
#
_symmetry.space_group_name_H-M   'P 1'
#
loop_
_entity.id
_entity.type
_entity.pdbx_description
1 polymer ?
#
loop_
_entity_poly.entity_id
_entity_poly.type
_entity_poly.pdbx_seq_one_letter_code
_entity_poly.pdbx_strand_id
1 'polypeptide(L)'
;MNKIYFITGSQDLYGESTLKQAAEDSREMAAYLNEKLSDIAEVCFEPIIKTAAEAENVCIKASADKSCIGVIMWMHTFSPAKMWIRGLKALNKPMLHLHTQYNEKLPYESIDMDFMNLNQSAHGDREFGFICTRLGIKREVVVGYYKHEDVVEKIRGFA
;
A
#
# COMPACT_ATOMS: atom_id res chain seq x y z
N MET A 1 -9.59 15.76 -12.43
CA MET A 1 -8.22 15.26 -12.36
C MET A 1 -8.30 13.77 -12.07
N ASN A 2 -7.49 12.95 -12.71
CA ASN A 2 -7.38 11.52 -12.41
C ASN A 2 -6.87 11.32 -10.97
N LYS A 3 -7.26 10.20 -10.35
CA LYS A 3 -6.85 9.84 -8.99
C LYS A 3 -6.24 8.45 -8.94
N ILE A 4 -5.25 8.29 -8.07
CA ILE A 4 -4.69 6.99 -7.68
C ILE A 4 -4.86 6.87 -6.18
N TYR A 5 -5.53 5.83 -5.71
CA TYR A 5 -5.69 5.60 -4.28
C TYR A 5 -4.47 4.88 -3.72
N PHE A 6 -3.84 5.48 -2.71
CA PHE A 6 -2.74 4.87 -1.95
C PHE A 6 -3.32 4.17 -0.72
N ILE A 7 -3.29 2.85 -0.73
CA ILE A 7 -3.96 1.98 0.24
C ILE A 7 -2.92 1.18 1.00
N THR A 8 -2.90 1.35 2.33
CA THR A 8 -1.94 0.66 3.20
C THR A 8 -2.65 -0.30 4.13
N GLY A 9 -2.17 -1.54 4.16
CA GLY A 9 -2.67 -2.58 5.06
C GLY A 9 -1.93 -2.66 6.38
N SER A 10 -2.67 -2.96 7.44
CA SER A 10 -2.20 -3.25 8.80
C SER A 10 -3.19 -4.17 9.52
N GLN A 11 -3.16 -4.20 10.84
CA GLN A 11 -4.14 -4.89 11.69
C GLN A 11 -4.17 -4.28 13.09
N ASP A 12 -5.31 -4.38 13.79
CA ASP A 12 -5.50 -3.78 15.12
C ASP A 12 -4.59 -4.37 16.22
N LEU A 13 -4.04 -5.56 15.97
CA LEU A 13 -3.14 -6.25 16.92
C LEU A 13 -1.91 -5.41 17.32
N TYR A 14 -1.44 -4.52 16.45
CA TYR A 14 -0.24 -3.73 16.72
C TYR A 14 -0.43 -2.59 17.72
N GLY A 15 -1.68 -2.27 18.09
CA GLY A 15 -1.98 -1.20 19.02
C GLY A 15 -1.94 0.21 18.39
N GLU A 16 -2.46 1.17 19.16
CA GLU A 16 -2.74 2.52 18.66
C GLU A 16 -1.48 3.28 18.20
N SER A 17 -0.38 3.19 18.96
CA SER A 17 0.86 3.91 18.65
C SER A 17 1.48 3.44 17.31
N THR A 18 1.55 2.13 17.09
CA THR A 18 2.08 1.55 15.85
C THR A 18 1.18 1.88 14.66
N LEU A 19 -0.14 1.82 14.84
CA LEU A 19 -1.10 2.18 13.80
C LEU A 19 -1.03 3.66 13.43
N LYS A 20 -0.83 4.53 14.43
CA LYS A 20 -0.62 5.97 14.19
C LYS A 20 0.66 6.21 13.38
N GLN A 21 1.77 5.58 13.76
CA GLN A 21 3.02 5.69 13.02
C GLN A 21 2.89 5.15 11.59
N ALA A 22 2.24 3.99 11.42
CA ALA A 22 1.98 3.44 10.09
C ALA A 22 1.13 4.38 9.21
N ALA A 23 0.18 5.10 9.81
CA ALA A 23 -0.61 6.10 9.11
C ALA A 23 0.20 7.34 8.72
N GLU A 24 1.12 7.79 9.60
CA GLU A 24 2.03 8.91 9.32
C GLU A 24 3.00 8.57 8.18
N ASP A 25 3.65 7.41 8.24
CA ASP A 25 4.56 6.91 7.21
C ASP A 25 3.86 6.78 5.85
N SER A 26 2.65 6.22 5.87
CA SER A 26 1.83 6.03 4.68
C SER A 26 1.40 7.36 4.05
N ARG A 27 1.05 8.34 4.88
CA ARG A 27 0.70 9.69 4.41
C ARG A 27 1.89 10.40 3.79
N GLU A 28 3.08 10.26 4.40
CA GLU A 28 4.32 10.83 3.83
C GLU A 28 4.62 10.21 2.46
N MET A 29 4.52 8.89 2.34
CA MET A 29 4.75 8.21 1.06
C MET A 29 3.74 8.65 0.00
N ALA A 30 2.47 8.71 0.35
CA ALA A 30 1.43 9.17 -0.56
C ALA A 30 1.66 10.63 -1.00
N ALA A 31 2.06 11.52 -0.08
CA ALA A 31 2.38 12.92 -0.38
C ALA A 31 3.59 13.03 -1.32
N TYR A 32 4.64 12.26 -1.06
CA TYR A 32 5.82 12.21 -1.93
C TYR A 32 5.46 11.74 -3.34
N LEU A 33 4.70 10.65 -3.46
CA LEU A 33 4.26 10.15 -4.76
C LEU A 33 3.30 11.12 -5.44
N ASN A 34 2.44 11.82 -4.69
CA ASN A 34 1.57 12.86 -5.22
C ASN A 34 2.36 14.02 -5.85
N GLU A 35 3.48 14.43 -5.23
CA GLU A 35 4.38 15.42 -5.83
C GLU A 35 4.97 14.92 -7.15
N LYS A 36 5.46 13.67 -7.16
CA LYS A 36 6.11 13.06 -8.33
C LYS A 36 5.18 12.72 -9.48
N LEU A 37 3.89 12.57 -9.22
CA LEU A 37 2.85 12.19 -10.20
C LEU A 37 1.88 13.33 -10.51
N SER A 38 2.14 14.54 -10.00
CA SER A 38 1.20 15.67 -10.05
C SER A 38 0.79 16.10 -11.46
N ASP A 39 1.59 15.78 -12.47
CA ASP A 39 1.30 15.99 -13.90
C ASP A 39 0.39 14.92 -14.51
N ILE A 40 0.19 13.78 -13.83
CA ILE A 40 -0.58 12.62 -14.32
C ILE A 40 -1.87 12.44 -13.52
N ALA A 41 -1.76 12.36 -12.19
CA ALA A 41 -2.86 12.06 -11.28
C ALA A 41 -2.61 12.59 -9.87
N GLU A 42 -3.68 12.81 -9.13
CA GLU A 42 -3.65 13.03 -7.68
C GLU A 42 -3.50 11.69 -6.95
N VAL A 43 -2.47 11.55 -6.11
CA VAL A 43 -2.32 10.38 -5.23
C VAL A 43 -3.05 10.66 -3.92
N CYS A 44 -4.15 9.94 -3.72
CA CYS A 44 -5.02 10.11 -2.56
C CYS A 44 -4.65 9.09 -1.47
N PHE A 45 -4.19 9.58 -0.32
CA PHE A 45 -4.02 8.74 0.86
C PHE A 45 -5.37 8.24 1.38
N GLU A 46 -5.48 6.93 1.60
CA GLU A 46 -6.62 6.30 2.27
C GLU A 46 -6.26 5.93 3.72
N PRO A 47 -7.20 5.98 4.66
CA PRO A 47 -6.95 5.51 6.03
C PRO A 47 -6.42 4.08 6.06
N ILE A 48 -5.57 3.78 7.05
CA ILE A 48 -4.97 2.44 7.21
C ILE A 48 -6.05 1.37 7.31
N ILE A 49 -5.94 0.34 6.50
CA ILE A 49 -6.89 -0.78 6.42
C ILE A 49 -6.49 -1.86 7.42
N LYS A 50 -7.38 -2.18 8.35
CA LYS A 50 -7.11 -3.08 9.47
C LYS A 50 -8.06 -4.28 9.53
N THR A 51 -9.18 -4.20 8.82
CA THR A 51 -10.22 -5.22 8.82
C THR A 51 -10.66 -5.61 7.43
N ALA A 52 -11.27 -6.79 7.30
CA ALA A 52 -11.81 -7.26 6.02
C ALA A 52 -12.94 -6.35 5.48
N ALA A 53 -13.73 -5.75 6.36
CA ALA A 53 -14.78 -4.82 5.97
C ALA A 53 -14.20 -3.51 5.41
N GLU A 54 -13.16 -2.96 6.04
CA GLU A 54 -12.45 -1.78 5.54
C GLU A 54 -11.79 -2.07 4.18
N ALA A 55 -11.15 -3.25 4.04
CA ALA A 55 -10.54 -3.67 2.78
C ALA A 55 -11.58 -3.78 1.64
N GLU A 56 -12.74 -4.35 1.93
CA GLU A 56 -13.83 -4.42 0.96
C GLU A 56 -14.36 -3.03 0.61
N ASN A 57 -14.61 -2.20 1.60
CA ASN A 57 -15.16 -0.85 1.41
C ASN A 57 -14.23 0.04 0.58
N VAL A 58 -12.91 0.04 0.85
CA VAL A 58 -11.96 0.86 0.08
C VAL A 58 -11.85 0.39 -1.38
N CYS A 59 -11.90 -0.92 -1.62
CA CYS A 59 -11.90 -1.47 -2.98
C CYS A 59 -13.19 -1.13 -3.76
N ILE A 60 -14.34 -1.20 -3.10
CA ILE A 60 -15.63 -0.78 -3.68
C ILE A 60 -15.61 0.73 -3.96
N LYS A 61 -15.13 1.55 -3.02
CA LYS A 61 -14.97 3.00 -3.18
C LYS A 61 -14.12 3.33 -4.40
N ALA A 62 -12.94 2.72 -4.51
CA ALA A 62 -12.04 2.92 -5.65
C ALA A 62 -12.70 2.50 -6.97
N SER A 63 -13.43 1.37 -6.97
CA SER A 63 -14.12 0.86 -8.15
C SER A 63 -15.26 1.78 -8.61
N ALA A 64 -15.99 2.39 -7.68
CA ALA A 64 -17.11 3.27 -7.95
C ALA A 64 -16.67 4.68 -8.38
N ASP A 65 -15.48 5.12 -7.96
CA ASP A 65 -14.97 6.45 -8.34
C ASP A 65 -14.52 6.45 -9.80
N LYS A 66 -15.24 7.20 -10.62
CA LYS A 66 -14.92 7.36 -12.05
C LYS A 66 -13.60 8.09 -12.28
N SER A 67 -13.14 8.90 -11.33
CA SER A 67 -11.86 9.59 -11.41
C SER A 67 -10.68 8.70 -11.00
N CYS A 68 -10.93 7.60 -10.30
CA CYS A 68 -9.90 6.64 -9.92
C CYS A 68 -9.44 5.83 -11.14
N ILE A 69 -8.18 5.99 -11.53
CA ILE A 69 -7.56 5.27 -12.64
C ILE A 69 -6.79 4.03 -12.20
N GLY A 70 -6.45 3.93 -10.91
CA GLY A 70 -5.75 2.79 -10.36
C GLY A 70 -5.55 2.89 -8.84
N VAL A 71 -5.03 1.84 -8.26
CA VAL A 71 -4.70 1.78 -6.83
C VAL A 71 -3.25 1.34 -6.63
N ILE A 72 -2.59 1.92 -5.64
CA ILE A 72 -1.28 1.47 -5.15
C ILE A 72 -1.51 0.82 -3.79
N MET A 73 -1.12 -0.43 -3.65
CA MET A 73 -1.24 -1.22 -2.43
C MET A 73 0.11 -1.42 -1.78
N TRP A 74 0.21 -1.13 -0.49
CA TRP A 74 1.40 -1.32 0.32
C TRP A 74 1.07 -1.97 1.67
N MET A 75 1.85 -2.98 2.05
CA MET A 75 1.68 -3.68 3.32
C MET A 75 2.83 -3.28 4.26
N HIS A 76 2.73 -2.12 4.91
CA HIS A 76 3.78 -1.56 5.76
C HIS A 76 4.06 -2.43 6.98
N THR A 77 3.01 -2.74 7.76
CA THR A 77 3.04 -3.76 8.78
C THR A 77 2.55 -5.09 8.20
N PHE A 78 2.53 -6.16 8.98
CA PHE A 78 1.85 -7.36 8.58
C PHE A 78 0.33 -7.14 8.54
N SER A 79 -0.25 -7.29 7.38
CA SER A 79 -1.69 -7.24 7.14
C SER A 79 -2.16 -8.64 6.72
N PRO A 80 -3.04 -9.32 7.50
CA PRO A 80 -3.46 -10.67 7.16
C PRO A 80 -4.06 -10.76 5.76
N ALA A 81 -3.44 -11.52 4.87
CA ALA A 81 -3.82 -11.55 3.46
C ALA A 81 -5.27 -11.98 3.22
N LYS A 82 -5.82 -12.83 4.08
CA LYS A 82 -7.22 -13.29 3.99
C LYS A 82 -8.23 -12.15 4.09
N MET A 83 -7.93 -11.08 4.79
CA MET A 83 -8.85 -9.94 4.91
C MET A 83 -9.07 -9.21 3.59
N TRP A 84 -8.15 -9.33 2.64
CA TRP A 84 -8.21 -8.67 1.35
C TRP A 84 -9.05 -9.40 0.30
N ILE A 85 -9.39 -10.68 0.53
CA ILE A 85 -10.02 -11.54 -0.49
C ILE A 85 -11.30 -10.92 -1.07
N ARG A 86 -12.20 -10.40 -0.22
CA ARG A 86 -13.47 -9.82 -0.68
C ARG A 86 -13.24 -8.50 -1.41
N GLY A 87 -12.37 -7.65 -0.86
CA GLY A 87 -12.00 -6.38 -1.48
C GLY A 87 -11.35 -6.58 -2.85
N LEU A 88 -10.37 -7.47 -2.94
CA LEU A 88 -9.69 -7.77 -4.21
C LEU A 88 -10.64 -8.30 -5.28
N LYS A 89 -11.63 -9.12 -4.91
CA LYS A 89 -12.66 -9.59 -5.83
C LYS A 89 -13.62 -8.48 -6.29
N ALA A 90 -13.83 -7.47 -5.46
CA ALA A 90 -14.69 -6.32 -5.78
C ALA A 90 -13.93 -5.21 -6.54
N LEU A 91 -12.60 -5.24 -6.53
CA LEU A 91 -11.77 -4.23 -7.20
C LEU A 91 -11.79 -4.43 -8.72
N ASN A 92 -12.23 -3.40 -9.44
CA ASN A 92 -12.23 -3.38 -10.92
C ASN A 92 -11.29 -2.31 -11.51
N LYS A 93 -10.29 -1.91 -10.75
CA LYS A 93 -9.26 -0.94 -11.17
C LYS A 93 -7.90 -1.61 -11.32
N PRO A 94 -7.04 -1.10 -12.20
CA PRO A 94 -5.63 -1.49 -12.21
C PRO A 94 -5.00 -1.39 -10.83
N MET A 95 -4.14 -2.34 -10.49
CA MET A 95 -3.48 -2.40 -9.20
C MET A 95 -1.97 -2.50 -9.36
N LEU A 96 -1.25 -1.61 -8.67
CA LEU A 96 0.18 -1.69 -8.44
C LEU A 96 0.42 -2.15 -7.00
N HIS A 97 1.20 -3.20 -6.83
CA HIS A 97 1.68 -3.67 -5.53
C HIS A 97 3.08 -3.08 -5.31
N LEU A 98 3.17 -2.07 -4.47
CA LEU A 98 4.43 -1.43 -4.11
C LEU A 98 5.09 -2.23 -2.98
N HIS A 99 6.14 -2.98 -3.31
CA HIS A 99 6.92 -3.77 -2.38
C HIS A 99 8.13 -2.98 -1.93
N THR A 100 7.97 -2.19 -0.89
CA THR A 100 8.98 -1.26 -0.38
C THR A 100 9.04 -1.29 1.15
N GLN A 101 10.16 -0.83 1.71
CA GLN A 101 10.27 -0.45 3.11
C GLN A 101 10.17 1.07 3.23
N TYR A 102 9.64 1.55 4.36
CA TYR A 102 9.59 2.99 4.63
C TYR A 102 11.00 3.57 4.78
N ASN A 103 11.89 2.85 5.46
CA ASN A 103 13.28 3.25 5.66
C ASN A 103 14.16 2.73 4.52
N GLU A 104 15.01 3.59 3.97
CA GLU A 104 16.00 3.18 2.95
C GLU A 104 17.02 2.19 3.49
N LYS A 105 17.43 2.38 4.75
CA LYS A 105 18.44 1.55 5.43
C LYS A 105 17.91 1.06 6.76
N LEU A 106 18.30 -0.14 7.14
CA LEU A 106 17.99 -0.69 8.46
C LEU A 106 18.83 0.01 9.53
N PRO A 107 18.23 0.51 10.62
CA PRO A 107 18.95 1.14 11.72
C PRO A 107 19.55 0.08 12.66
N TYR A 108 20.59 -0.63 12.23
CA TYR A 108 21.17 -1.79 12.92
C TYR A 108 21.52 -1.56 14.39
N GLU A 109 21.85 -0.32 14.76
CA GLU A 109 22.24 0.03 16.13
C GLU A 109 21.02 0.18 17.08
N SER A 110 19.84 0.38 16.54
CA SER A 110 18.61 0.68 17.30
C SER A 110 17.41 -0.21 16.94
N ILE A 111 17.63 -1.26 16.16
CA ILE A 111 16.57 -2.23 15.84
C ILE A 111 16.10 -2.94 17.12
N ASP A 112 14.80 -2.87 17.35
CA ASP A 112 14.10 -3.60 18.40
C ASP A 112 12.82 -4.27 17.86
N MET A 113 12.05 -4.89 18.74
CA MET A 113 10.80 -5.55 18.35
C MET A 113 9.74 -4.57 17.87
N ASP A 114 9.71 -3.35 18.40
CA ASP A 114 8.74 -2.33 17.97
C ASP A 114 9.04 -1.86 16.55
N PHE A 115 10.32 -1.64 16.23
CA PHE A 115 10.74 -1.37 14.86
C PHE A 115 10.38 -2.53 13.92
N MET A 116 10.61 -3.77 14.35
CA MET A 116 10.31 -4.96 13.56
C MET A 116 8.79 -5.11 13.32
N ASN A 117 7.96 -4.82 14.33
CA ASN A 117 6.51 -4.88 14.21
C ASN A 117 5.96 -3.82 13.26
N LEU A 118 6.53 -2.62 13.28
CA LEU A 118 6.15 -1.54 12.37
C LEU A 118 6.57 -1.85 10.93
N ASN A 119 7.76 -2.40 10.72
CA ASN A 119 8.39 -2.54 9.41
C ASN A 119 8.39 -3.99 8.90
N GLN A 120 7.20 -4.55 8.67
CA GLN A 120 7.02 -5.93 8.19
C GLN A 120 6.58 -6.03 6.72
N SER A 121 6.92 -5.07 5.89
CA SER A 121 6.55 -5.09 4.46
C SER A 121 6.98 -6.37 3.77
N ALA A 122 8.21 -6.84 4.00
CA ALA A 122 8.70 -8.08 3.37
C ALA A 122 7.82 -9.30 3.67
N HIS A 123 7.22 -9.37 4.86
CA HIS A 123 6.28 -10.42 5.24
C HIS A 123 4.87 -10.13 4.71
N GLY A 124 4.34 -8.94 4.98
CA GLY A 124 2.99 -8.54 4.57
C GLY A 124 2.80 -8.56 3.07
N ASP A 125 3.74 -8.01 2.32
CA ASP A 125 3.70 -7.99 0.86
C ASP A 125 3.81 -9.38 0.25
N ARG A 126 4.57 -10.28 0.87
CA ARG A 126 4.67 -11.67 0.39
C ARG A 126 3.35 -12.41 0.51
N GLU A 127 2.65 -12.30 1.64
CA GLU A 127 1.33 -12.89 1.81
C GLU A 127 0.27 -12.24 0.92
N PHE A 128 0.29 -10.92 0.81
CA PHE A 128 -0.60 -10.19 -0.08
C PHE A 128 -0.41 -10.60 -1.54
N GLY A 129 0.84 -10.68 -1.98
CA GLY A 129 1.19 -11.16 -3.32
C GLY A 129 0.73 -12.60 -3.57
N PHE A 130 0.85 -13.48 -2.57
CA PHE A 130 0.37 -14.85 -2.65
C PHE A 130 -1.15 -14.92 -2.82
N ILE A 131 -1.92 -14.16 -2.03
CA ILE A 131 -3.39 -14.11 -2.18
C ILE A 131 -3.80 -13.57 -3.55
N CYS A 132 -3.15 -12.51 -4.04
CA CYS A 132 -3.41 -12.00 -5.40
C CYS A 132 -3.21 -13.10 -6.45
N THR A 133 -2.13 -13.85 -6.36
CA THR A 133 -1.82 -14.95 -7.29
C THR A 133 -2.87 -16.08 -7.18
N ARG A 134 -3.25 -16.46 -5.95
CA ARG A 134 -4.30 -17.47 -5.71
C ARG A 134 -5.66 -17.10 -6.29
N LEU A 135 -5.98 -15.80 -6.28
CA LEU A 135 -7.25 -15.27 -6.81
C LEU A 135 -7.20 -14.96 -8.31
N GLY A 136 -6.05 -15.10 -8.95
CA GLY A 136 -5.87 -14.72 -10.36
C GLY A 136 -5.95 -13.20 -10.58
N ILE A 137 -5.67 -12.39 -9.56
CA ILE A 137 -5.69 -10.93 -9.65
C ILE A 137 -4.43 -10.45 -10.37
N LYS A 138 -4.63 -9.78 -11.49
CA LYS A 138 -3.53 -9.12 -12.21
C LYS A 138 -3.07 -7.90 -11.43
N ARG A 139 -1.76 -7.74 -11.30
CA ARG A 139 -1.15 -6.57 -10.68
C ARG A 139 0.21 -6.28 -11.31
N GLU A 140 0.61 -5.04 -11.30
CA GLU A 140 2.01 -4.67 -11.45
C GLU A 140 2.72 -4.78 -10.10
N VAL A 141 3.97 -5.18 -10.09
CA VAL A 141 4.79 -5.29 -8.89
C VAL A 141 6.01 -4.39 -9.06
N VAL A 142 6.12 -3.40 -8.18
CA VAL A 142 7.29 -2.51 -8.14
C VAL A 142 8.01 -2.75 -6.82
N VAL A 143 9.29 -3.10 -6.91
CA VAL A 143 10.14 -3.41 -5.75
C VAL A 143 11.25 -2.39 -5.65
N GLY A 144 11.51 -1.90 -4.46
CA GLY A 144 12.61 -0.99 -4.15
C GLY A 144 12.19 0.15 -3.23
N TYR A 145 13.17 0.96 -2.80
CA TYR A 145 12.88 2.12 -1.95
C TYR A 145 12.09 3.16 -2.73
N TYR A 146 10.95 3.59 -2.20
CA TYR A 146 9.94 4.41 -2.90
C TYR A 146 10.45 5.78 -3.38
N LYS A 147 11.57 6.27 -2.85
CA LYS A 147 12.20 7.53 -3.30
C LYS A 147 13.28 7.31 -4.38
N HIS A 148 13.64 6.09 -4.72
CA HIS A 148 14.57 5.83 -5.81
C HIS A 148 13.94 6.17 -7.17
N GLU A 149 14.72 6.81 -8.03
CA GLU A 149 14.25 7.32 -9.32
C GLU A 149 13.66 6.22 -10.21
N ASP A 150 14.31 5.07 -10.27
CA ASP A 150 13.84 3.93 -11.07
C ASP A 150 12.52 3.35 -10.55
N VAL A 151 12.27 3.43 -9.23
CA VAL A 151 11.00 3.03 -8.61
C VAL A 151 9.90 4.04 -8.95
N VAL A 152 10.20 5.33 -8.84
CA VAL A 152 9.28 6.42 -9.21
C VAL A 152 8.90 6.31 -10.69
N GLU A 153 9.86 6.08 -11.59
CA GLU A 153 9.59 5.93 -13.03
C GLU A 153 8.70 4.72 -13.34
N LYS A 154 8.88 3.59 -12.65
CA LYS A 154 7.97 2.44 -12.79
C LYS A 154 6.55 2.76 -12.32
N ILE A 155 6.42 3.50 -11.20
CA ILE A 155 5.11 3.95 -10.70
C ILE A 155 4.46 4.94 -11.69
N ARG A 156 5.24 5.83 -12.29
CA ARG A 156 4.76 6.73 -13.37
C ARG A 156 4.28 5.96 -14.60
N GLY A 157 4.98 4.87 -14.96
CA GLY A 157 4.57 4.01 -16.07
C GLY A 157 3.25 3.28 -15.84
N PHE A 158 2.91 3.01 -14.58
CA PHE A 158 1.61 2.45 -14.19
C PHE A 158 0.49 3.50 -14.25
N ALA A 159 0.77 4.75 -13.86
CA ALA A 159 -0.19 5.84 -13.75
C ALA A 159 -0.62 6.36 -15.13
#